data_cb1f05cfe00cd53f45084149d0df3cca
#
_entry.id   cb1f05cfe00cd53f45084149d0df3cca
#
_cell.length_a   1.000
_cell.length_b   1.000
_cell.length_c   1.000
_cell.angle_alpha   90.00
_cell.angle_beta   90.00
_cell.angle_gamma   90.00
#
_symmetry.space_group_name_H-M   'P 1'
#
loop_
_entity.id
_entity.type
_entity.pdbx_description
1 polymer ?
#
loop_
_entity_poly.entity_id
_entity_poly.type
_entity_poly.pdbx_seq_one_letter_code
_entity_poly.pdbx_strand_id
1 'polypeptide(L)'
;MLKPLVLAALAWGAVSPVVAQTDAKACAVVLMHGKWGNPQYLVHFGRRLEPVCAYRSIEMPWAKRRAYDQAYPVALDDVAKAVQTFRTDGYRRVVLAGHSFGANAALAYMATKGDADGVIALAAGHSPQYSYSQGIGKDAVDKARDLVAQGKGDESVTMDDLNQGRRESIRMPATSLWSYFDPNGLGHMPKTASEFKKPVPFLWVIGTGDPLFRAGEAFIHAKAPPHPLSRYLVVEAGHANTPDVAVDQVVDWLKQVVAAPTP
;
A
#
# COMPACT_ATOMS: atom_id res chain seq x y z
N MET A 1 -79.05 -30.76 6.48
CA MET A 1 -77.67 -31.00 6.97
C MET A 1 -76.72 -30.06 6.22
N LEU A 2 -76.36 -28.91 6.83
CA LEU A 2 -75.40 -27.95 6.29
C LEU A 2 -73.98 -28.32 6.80
N LYS A 3 -73.02 -28.48 5.91
CA LYS A 3 -71.58 -28.64 6.25
C LYS A 3 -70.93 -27.26 6.41
N PRO A 4 -70.10 -27.02 7.43
CA PRO A 4 -69.35 -25.76 7.56
C PRO A 4 -68.16 -25.72 6.63
N LEU A 5 -67.97 -24.59 5.90
CA LEU A 5 -66.79 -24.25 5.16
C LEU A 5 -65.71 -23.75 6.16
N VAL A 6 -64.56 -24.42 6.15
CA VAL A 6 -63.38 -23.96 6.88
C VAL A 6 -62.55 -23.10 5.93
N LEU A 7 -62.47 -21.78 6.20
CA LEU A 7 -61.52 -20.88 5.51
C LEU A 7 -60.13 -21.02 6.18
N ALA A 8 -59.19 -21.53 5.44
CA ALA A 8 -57.79 -21.49 5.85
C ALA A 8 -57.17 -20.10 5.49
N ALA A 9 -56.81 -19.30 6.50
CA ALA A 9 -56.09 -18.07 6.30
C ALA A 9 -54.60 -18.36 6.11
N LEU A 10 -54.09 -18.11 4.90
CA LEU A 10 -52.64 -18.12 4.59
C LEU A 10 -52.00 -16.85 5.16
N ALA A 11 -51.24 -16.98 6.23
CA ALA A 11 -50.40 -15.90 6.77
C ALA A 11 -49.14 -15.76 5.89
N TRP A 12 -49.04 -14.71 5.11
CA TRP A 12 -47.82 -14.31 4.44
C TRP A 12 -46.89 -13.66 5.48
N GLY A 13 -45.85 -14.39 5.90
CA GLY A 13 -44.78 -13.86 6.67
C GLY A 13 -43.95 -12.87 5.84
N ALA A 14 -44.02 -11.60 6.14
CA ALA A 14 -43.13 -10.58 5.56
C ALA A 14 -41.69 -10.84 6.03
N VAL A 15 -40.83 -11.35 5.17
CA VAL A 15 -39.39 -11.42 5.42
C VAL A 15 -38.84 -9.99 5.26
N SER A 16 -38.65 -9.30 6.37
CA SER A 16 -37.92 -8.01 6.37
C SER A 16 -36.49 -8.26 5.95
N PRO A 17 -35.94 -7.49 5.00
CA PRO A 17 -34.52 -7.59 4.68
C PRO A 17 -33.73 -7.20 5.93
N VAL A 18 -32.94 -8.12 6.46
CA VAL A 18 -31.91 -7.83 7.46
C VAL A 18 -30.86 -6.97 6.77
N VAL A 19 -30.93 -5.65 6.94
CA VAL A 19 -29.82 -4.76 6.59
C VAL A 19 -28.70 -5.14 7.54
N ALA A 20 -27.70 -5.82 7.04
CA ALA A 20 -26.50 -6.15 7.79
C ALA A 20 -25.89 -4.84 8.27
N GLN A 21 -25.97 -4.58 9.57
CA GLN A 21 -25.30 -3.45 10.21
C GLN A 21 -23.80 -3.64 9.97
N THR A 22 -23.20 -2.77 9.18
CA THR A 22 -21.74 -2.83 8.93
C THR A 22 -21.05 -2.66 10.27
N ASP A 23 -20.30 -3.68 10.67
CA ASP A 23 -19.50 -3.63 11.90
C ASP A 23 -18.50 -2.47 11.77
N ALA A 24 -18.65 -1.46 12.64
CA ALA A 24 -17.85 -0.23 12.62
C ALA A 24 -16.33 -0.48 12.73
N LYS A 25 -15.92 -1.67 13.16
CA LYS A 25 -14.53 -2.11 13.28
C LYS A 25 -14.17 -3.26 12.33
N ALA A 26 -14.92 -3.41 11.26
CA ALA A 26 -14.67 -4.46 10.28
C ALA A 26 -13.28 -4.34 9.64
N CYS A 27 -12.86 -3.11 9.30
CA CYS A 27 -11.55 -2.89 8.70
C CYS A 27 -11.00 -1.47 8.95
N ALA A 28 -9.66 -1.37 8.89
CA ALA A 28 -8.93 -0.12 8.87
C ALA A 28 -7.86 -0.14 7.77
N VAL A 29 -7.48 1.03 7.27
CA VAL A 29 -6.47 1.20 6.22
C VAL A 29 -5.38 2.15 6.70
N VAL A 30 -4.12 1.70 6.65
CA VAL A 30 -2.95 2.57 6.82
C VAL A 30 -2.58 3.12 5.45
N LEU A 31 -2.62 4.45 5.28
CA LEU A 31 -2.29 5.13 4.02
C LEU A 31 -0.87 5.70 4.05
N MET A 32 -0.10 5.40 3.00
CA MET A 32 1.28 5.87 2.82
C MET A 32 1.40 6.67 1.52
N HIS A 33 1.85 7.93 1.64
CA HIS A 33 2.03 8.84 0.50
C HIS A 33 3.26 8.49 -0.36
N GLY A 34 3.31 9.05 -1.57
CA GLY A 34 4.45 8.90 -2.49
C GLY A 34 5.67 9.75 -2.11
N LYS A 35 6.74 9.62 -2.92
CA LYS A 35 8.00 10.35 -2.76
C LYS A 35 7.76 11.86 -2.73
N TRP A 36 8.40 12.56 -1.77
CA TRP A 36 8.31 14.00 -1.50
C TRP A 36 6.89 14.51 -1.16
N GLY A 37 5.96 13.59 -0.95
CA GLY A 37 4.60 13.90 -0.56
C GLY A 37 4.45 14.15 0.95
N ASN A 38 3.20 14.14 1.39
CA ASN A 38 2.82 14.27 2.79
C ASN A 38 1.47 13.54 3.03
N PRO A 39 1.02 13.36 4.29
CA PRO A 39 -0.23 12.65 4.59
C PRO A 39 -1.48 13.24 3.93
N GLN A 40 -1.54 14.56 3.69
CA GLN A 40 -2.71 15.24 3.13
C GLN A 40 -2.97 14.83 1.68
N TYR A 41 -1.95 14.38 0.96
CA TYR A 41 -2.08 13.94 -0.43
C TYR A 41 -3.13 12.84 -0.63
N LEU A 42 -3.28 11.93 0.32
CA LEU A 42 -4.24 10.82 0.25
C LEU A 42 -5.51 11.03 1.10
N VAL A 43 -5.73 12.22 1.69
CA VAL A 43 -6.90 12.46 2.55
C VAL A 43 -8.21 12.34 1.79
N HIS A 44 -8.27 12.87 0.55
CA HIS A 44 -9.48 12.73 -0.28
C HIS A 44 -9.78 11.25 -0.57
N PHE A 45 -8.78 10.50 -1.01
CA PHE A 45 -8.90 9.06 -1.19
C PHE A 45 -9.34 8.35 0.11
N GLY A 46 -8.70 8.66 1.25
CA GLY A 46 -9.05 8.09 2.55
C GLY A 46 -10.49 8.31 2.96
N ARG A 47 -11.02 9.53 2.79
CA ARG A 47 -12.42 9.85 3.09
C ARG A 47 -13.43 9.03 2.27
N ARG A 48 -13.07 8.67 1.04
CA ARG A 48 -13.92 7.81 0.20
C ARG A 48 -13.95 6.36 0.72
N LEU A 49 -12.96 5.93 1.52
CA LEU A 49 -12.93 4.61 2.15
C LEU A 49 -13.79 4.52 3.41
N GLU A 50 -14.07 5.65 4.11
CA GLU A 50 -14.76 5.68 5.41
C GLU A 50 -16.07 4.89 5.50
N PRO A 51 -16.90 4.80 4.43
CA PRO A 51 -18.12 3.98 4.48
C PRO A 51 -17.86 2.48 4.66
N VAL A 52 -16.62 2.01 4.43
CA VAL A 52 -16.23 0.59 4.51
C VAL A 52 -15.16 0.36 5.55
N CYS A 53 -14.12 1.20 5.60
CA CYS A 53 -12.96 1.05 6.46
C CYS A 53 -12.55 2.39 7.07
N ALA A 54 -12.25 2.43 8.36
CA ALA A 54 -11.52 3.56 8.92
C ALA A 54 -10.15 3.73 8.24
N TYR A 55 -9.58 4.93 8.26
CA TYR A 55 -8.24 5.12 7.72
C TYR A 55 -7.37 6.02 8.59
N ARG A 56 -6.07 5.87 8.44
CA ARG A 56 -5.04 6.78 8.97
C ARG A 56 -3.98 6.99 7.91
N SER A 57 -3.74 8.24 7.52
CA SER A 57 -2.61 8.62 6.68
C SER A 57 -1.41 8.96 7.56
N ILE A 58 -0.29 8.29 7.33
CA ILE A 58 0.95 8.48 8.10
C ILE A 58 2.01 9.20 7.28
N GLU A 59 2.86 9.97 7.96
CA GLU A 59 3.97 10.65 7.31
C GLU A 59 5.20 9.76 7.27
N MET A 60 5.69 9.54 6.07
CA MET A 60 6.83 8.67 5.82
C MET A 60 8.14 9.45 5.71
N PRO A 61 9.31 8.83 5.98
CA PRO A 61 10.62 9.50 5.93
C PRO A 61 10.97 10.13 4.56
N TRP A 62 10.40 9.65 3.48
CA TRP A 62 10.54 10.24 2.14
C TRP A 62 9.62 11.45 1.88
N ALA A 63 8.93 11.96 2.90
CA ALA A 63 8.30 13.27 2.84
C ALA A 63 9.38 14.35 2.61
N LYS A 64 9.05 15.39 1.82
CA LYS A 64 10.02 16.44 1.48
C LYS A 64 10.66 17.07 2.73
N ARG A 65 9.87 17.32 3.78
CA ARG A 65 10.35 17.93 5.03
C ARG A 65 11.20 17.00 5.88
N ARG A 66 11.10 15.68 5.70
CA ARG A 66 11.85 14.66 6.45
C ARG A 66 13.16 14.23 5.75
N ALA A 67 13.25 14.39 4.44
CA ALA A 67 14.45 14.18 3.65
C ALA A 67 15.19 12.86 3.97
N TYR A 68 14.45 11.76 4.13
CA TYR A 68 14.98 10.43 4.48
C TYR A 68 15.75 10.41 5.82
N ASP A 69 15.19 11.08 6.82
CA ASP A 69 15.76 11.21 8.18
C ASP A 69 15.90 9.88 8.95
N GLN A 70 15.27 8.82 8.47
CA GLN A 70 15.32 7.46 9.03
C GLN A 70 15.55 6.42 7.92
N ALA A 71 16.26 5.34 8.27
CA ALA A 71 16.45 4.21 7.35
C ALA A 71 15.15 3.47 7.02
N TYR A 72 15.10 2.80 5.88
CA TYR A 72 13.89 2.14 5.38
C TYR A 72 13.31 1.09 6.36
N PRO A 73 14.11 0.21 7.00
CA PRO A 73 13.56 -0.71 8.01
C PRO A 73 12.86 0.02 9.16
N VAL A 74 13.41 1.16 9.63
CA VAL A 74 12.79 1.98 10.70
C VAL A 74 11.49 2.61 10.23
N ALA A 75 11.41 3.03 8.97
CA ALA A 75 10.15 3.50 8.38
C ALA A 75 9.07 2.41 8.40
N LEU A 76 9.44 1.15 8.18
CA LEU A 76 8.50 0.02 8.26
C LEU A 76 8.06 -0.28 9.71
N ASP A 77 8.87 0.06 10.72
CA ASP A 77 8.46 -0.01 12.13
C ASP A 77 7.40 1.07 12.45
N ASP A 78 7.43 2.23 11.82
CA ASP A 78 6.37 3.23 11.98
C ASP A 78 5.04 2.75 11.33
N VAL A 79 5.11 2.04 10.21
CA VAL A 79 3.94 1.36 9.63
C VAL A 79 3.42 0.29 10.60
N ALA A 80 4.31 -0.52 11.21
CA ALA A 80 3.94 -1.54 12.19
C ALA A 80 3.21 -0.95 13.40
N LYS A 81 3.68 0.21 13.92
CA LYS A 81 2.99 0.93 14.99
C LYS A 81 1.57 1.35 14.60
N ALA A 82 1.37 1.82 13.37
CA ALA A 82 0.04 2.18 12.87
C ALA A 82 -0.88 0.95 12.74
N VAL A 83 -0.36 -0.17 12.23
CA VAL A 83 -1.08 -1.46 12.18
C VAL A 83 -1.47 -1.90 13.57
N GLN A 84 -0.52 -1.92 14.52
CA GLN A 84 -0.76 -2.33 15.90
C GLN A 84 -1.77 -1.43 16.61
N THR A 85 -1.76 -0.11 16.35
CA THR A 85 -2.77 0.81 16.89
C THR A 85 -4.17 0.38 16.48
N PHE A 86 -4.40 0.12 15.19
CA PHE A 86 -5.69 -0.36 14.71
C PHE A 86 -6.09 -1.73 15.31
N ARG A 87 -5.13 -2.65 15.47
CA ARG A 87 -5.38 -3.92 16.16
C ARG A 87 -5.81 -3.71 17.61
N THR A 88 -5.11 -2.85 18.35
CA THR A 88 -5.45 -2.51 19.76
C THR A 88 -6.82 -1.82 19.85
N ASP A 89 -7.16 -0.99 18.86
CA ASP A 89 -8.47 -0.36 18.76
C ASP A 89 -9.59 -1.36 18.40
N GLY A 90 -9.25 -2.63 18.12
CA GLY A 90 -10.21 -3.72 17.88
C GLY A 90 -10.66 -3.87 16.42
N TYR A 91 -9.93 -3.29 15.45
CA TYR A 91 -10.22 -3.52 14.04
C TYR A 91 -9.83 -4.95 13.63
N ARG A 92 -10.79 -5.67 13.01
CA ARG A 92 -10.58 -7.08 12.65
C ARG A 92 -9.61 -7.25 11.49
N ARG A 93 -9.62 -6.32 10.54
CA ARG A 93 -8.71 -6.32 9.39
C ARG A 93 -7.96 -5.01 9.31
N VAL A 94 -6.66 -5.08 9.04
CA VAL A 94 -5.83 -3.92 8.78
C VAL A 94 -5.18 -4.09 7.40
N VAL A 95 -5.54 -3.22 6.47
CA VAL A 95 -5.04 -3.22 5.10
C VAL A 95 -4.02 -2.10 4.94
N LEU A 96 -2.94 -2.36 4.22
CA LEU A 96 -1.98 -1.33 3.83
C LEU A 96 -2.36 -0.77 2.47
N ALA A 97 -2.38 0.54 2.33
CA ALA A 97 -2.55 1.19 1.04
C ALA A 97 -1.47 2.25 0.85
N GLY A 98 -0.85 2.26 -0.31
CA GLY A 98 0.19 3.24 -0.62
C GLY A 98 0.12 3.71 -2.06
N HIS A 99 0.51 4.97 -2.25
CA HIS A 99 0.71 5.54 -3.57
C HIS A 99 2.20 5.66 -3.87
N SER A 100 2.60 5.26 -5.07
CA SER A 100 3.99 5.41 -5.53
C SER A 100 4.99 4.74 -4.57
N PHE A 101 5.88 5.49 -3.92
CA PHE A 101 6.78 4.96 -2.91
C PHE A 101 6.04 4.34 -1.70
N GLY A 102 4.87 4.86 -1.33
CA GLY A 102 4.04 4.23 -0.30
C GLY A 102 3.57 2.83 -0.69
N ALA A 103 3.33 2.58 -1.97
CA ALA A 103 3.01 1.23 -2.47
C ALA A 103 4.22 0.29 -2.37
N ASN A 104 5.43 0.78 -2.72
CA ASN A 104 6.68 0.06 -2.49
C ASN A 104 6.82 -0.35 -1.00
N ALA A 105 6.54 0.60 -0.09
CA ALA A 105 6.61 0.32 1.35
C ALA A 105 5.60 -0.73 1.81
N ALA A 106 4.40 -0.76 1.24
CA ALA A 106 3.42 -1.81 1.55
C ALA A 106 3.94 -3.20 1.14
N LEU A 107 4.60 -3.32 -0.02
CA LEU A 107 5.23 -4.58 -0.45
C LEU A 107 6.39 -4.97 0.47
N ALA A 108 7.29 -4.02 0.78
CA ALA A 108 8.41 -4.25 1.69
C ALA A 108 7.95 -4.65 3.11
N TYR A 109 6.85 -4.06 3.58
CA TYR A 109 6.24 -4.42 4.85
C TYR A 109 5.76 -5.88 4.85
N MET A 110 5.05 -6.32 3.81
CA MET A 110 4.59 -7.70 3.73
C MET A 110 5.72 -8.71 3.62
N ALA A 111 6.84 -8.34 2.98
CA ALA A 111 8.04 -9.16 2.90
C ALA A 111 8.77 -9.28 4.26
N THR A 112 8.71 -8.24 5.11
CA THR A 112 9.49 -8.18 6.36
C THR A 112 8.67 -8.48 7.61
N LYS A 113 7.52 -7.84 7.80
CA LYS A 113 6.62 -8.00 8.95
C LYS A 113 5.50 -8.98 8.66
N GLY A 114 4.72 -8.77 7.60
CA GLY A 114 3.74 -9.72 7.08
C GLY A 114 2.44 -9.86 7.87
N ASP A 115 2.17 -8.98 8.83
CA ASP A 115 1.02 -9.08 9.74
C ASP A 115 -0.22 -8.28 9.30
N ALA A 116 -0.16 -7.57 8.16
CA ALA A 116 -1.34 -6.95 7.57
C ALA A 116 -2.23 -7.98 6.84
N ASP A 117 -3.51 -7.63 6.63
CA ASP A 117 -4.55 -8.52 6.06
C ASP A 117 -4.85 -8.23 4.60
N GLY A 118 -4.16 -7.31 3.98
CA GLY A 118 -4.28 -6.99 2.56
C GLY A 118 -3.38 -5.84 2.15
N VAL A 119 -3.17 -5.70 0.86
CA VAL A 119 -2.33 -4.66 0.26
C VAL A 119 -3.05 -4.00 -0.90
N ILE A 120 -3.01 -2.67 -0.95
CA ILE A 120 -3.44 -1.84 -2.08
C ILE A 120 -2.23 -1.04 -2.55
N ALA A 121 -1.70 -1.38 -3.72
CA ALA A 121 -0.61 -0.66 -4.36
C ALA A 121 -1.18 0.24 -5.46
N LEU A 122 -1.19 1.56 -5.24
CA LEU A 122 -1.70 2.56 -6.18
C LEU A 122 -0.51 3.16 -6.95
N ALA A 123 -0.45 2.94 -8.26
CA ALA A 123 0.63 3.43 -9.11
C ALA A 123 2.00 3.22 -8.45
N ALA A 124 2.33 1.97 -8.12
CA ALA A 124 3.55 1.61 -7.40
C ALA A 124 4.79 2.26 -8.04
N GLY A 125 5.70 2.76 -7.22
CA GLY A 125 6.89 3.49 -7.69
C GLY A 125 8.09 3.29 -6.78
N HIS A 126 9.19 3.98 -7.10
CA HIS A 126 10.51 3.80 -6.50
C HIS A 126 11.13 2.45 -6.89
N SER A 127 11.94 2.47 -7.94
CA SER A 127 12.61 1.28 -8.48
C SER A 127 14.13 1.48 -8.44
N PRO A 128 14.79 1.30 -7.27
CA PRO A 128 16.21 1.57 -7.08
C PRO A 128 17.10 0.72 -8.02
N GLN A 129 16.71 -0.53 -8.30
CA GLN A 129 17.42 -1.39 -9.24
C GLN A 129 17.47 -0.81 -10.67
N TYR A 130 16.35 -0.21 -11.12
CA TYR A 130 16.30 0.46 -12.42
C TYR A 130 17.13 1.74 -12.40
N SER A 131 16.93 2.62 -11.41
CA SER A 131 17.69 3.87 -11.30
C SER A 131 19.19 3.62 -11.25
N TYR A 132 19.63 2.66 -10.46
CA TYR A 132 21.04 2.27 -10.35
C TYR A 132 21.60 1.74 -11.68
N SER A 133 20.85 0.89 -12.40
CA SER A 133 21.26 0.35 -13.70
C SER A 133 21.38 1.43 -14.78
N GLN A 134 20.61 2.53 -14.65
CA GLN A 134 20.68 3.70 -15.54
C GLN A 134 21.69 4.76 -15.06
N GLY A 135 22.49 4.48 -14.02
CA GLY A 135 23.45 5.41 -13.46
C GLY A 135 22.84 6.55 -12.63
N ILE A 136 21.53 6.55 -12.41
CA ILE A 136 20.84 7.62 -11.67
C ILE A 136 21.17 7.48 -10.17
N GLY A 137 21.92 8.44 -9.64
CA GLY A 137 22.38 8.45 -8.25
C GLY A 137 23.38 7.36 -7.89
N LYS A 138 23.93 6.63 -8.87
CA LYS A 138 24.81 5.48 -8.66
C LYS A 138 26.01 5.79 -7.76
N ASP A 139 26.73 6.88 -8.02
CA ASP A 139 27.91 7.25 -7.25
C ASP A 139 27.60 7.54 -5.78
N ALA A 140 26.44 8.18 -5.50
CA ALA A 140 25.98 8.44 -4.15
C ALA A 140 25.61 7.14 -3.42
N VAL A 141 24.95 6.21 -4.15
CA VAL A 141 24.57 4.87 -3.61
C VAL A 141 25.83 4.05 -3.30
N ASP A 142 26.81 4.02 -4.21
CA ASP A 142 28.08 3.31 -4.00
C ASP A 142 28.85 3.92 -2.80
N LYS A 143 28.94 5.26 -2.71
CA LYS A 143 29.53 5.94 -1.57
C LYS A 143 28.83 5.61 -0.25
N ALA A 144 27.51 5.60 -0.25
CA ALA A 144 26.73 5.27 0.94
C ALA A 144 26.96 3.83 1.40
N ARG A 145 26.97 2.86 0.45
CA ARG A 145 27.32 1.47 0.73
C ARG A 145 28.69 1.36 1.40
N ASP A 146 29.70 2.02 0.82
CA ASP A 146 31.07 1.93 1.30
C ASP A 146 31.23 2.57 2.70
N LEU A 147 30.54 3.68 2.98
CA LEU A 147 30.49 4.29 4.30
C LEU A 147 29.82 3.37 5.33
N VAL A 148 28.70 2.75 4.98
CA VAL A 148 28.03 1.79 5.86
C VAL A 148 28.94 0.60 6.15
N ALA A 149 29.62 0.05 5.16
CA ALA A 149 30.57 -1.05 5.33
C ALA A 149 31.75 -0.71 6.24
N GLN A 150 32.13 0.57 6.32
CA GLN A 150 33.17 1.10 7.21
C GLN A 150 32.66 1.45 8.61
N GLY A 151 31.38 1.23 8.94
CA GLY A 151 30.77 1.65 10.20
C GLY A 151 30.49 3.15 10.31
N LYS A 152 30.52 3.88 9.18
CA LYS A 152 30.33 5.33 9.08
C LYS A 152 28.93 5.70 8.55
N GLY A 153 27.93 4.89 8.87
CA GLY A 153 26.57 5.04 8.34
C GLY A 153 25.87 6.36 8.67
N ASP A 154 26.33 7.07 9.73
CA ASP A 154 25.80 8.37 10.13
C ASP A 154 26.41 9.55 9.31
N GLU A 155 27.47 9.31 8.54
CA GLU A 155 28.01 10.33 7.67
C GLU A 155 26.99 10.69 6.57
N SER A 156 26.88 11.99 6.29
CA SER A 156 25.92 12.48 5.28
C SER A 156 26.46 12.29 3.87
N VAL A 157 25.56 11.83 2.99
CA VAL A 157 25.78 11.77 1.55
C VAL A 157 24.69 12.61 0.87
N THR A 158 25.11 13.37 -0.16
CA THR A 158 24.17 14.10 -1.01
C THR A 158 23.90 13.29 -2.27
N MET A 159 22.63 13.15 -2.64
CA MET A 159 22.18 12.46 -3.83
C MET A 159 21.20 13.34 -4.61
N ASP A 160 21.36 13.40 -5.94
CA ASP A 160 20.34 13.96 -6.81
C ASP A 160 19.24 12.92 -7.03
N ASP A 161 18.21 13.03 -6.19
CA ASP A 161 17.04 12.13 -6.26
C ASP A 161 16.09 12.53 -7.40
N LEU A 162 15.49 11.54 -8.02
CA LEU A 162 14.58 11.71 -9.16
C LEU A 162 13.16 11.31 -8.79
N ASN A 163 12.19 12.18 -9.08
CA ASN A 163 10.77 11.88 -8.93
C ASN A 163 9.96 12.48 -10.08
N GLN A 164 9.33 11.65 -10.90
CA GLN A 164 8.48 12.08 -12.03
C GLN A 164 9.15 13.13 -12.93
N GLY A 165 10.41 12.87 -13.33
CA GLY A 165 11.21 13.78 -14.16
C GLY A 165 11.80 14.99 -13.43
N ARG A 166 11.45 15.23 -12.18
CA ARG A 166 12.01 16.31 -11.34
C ARG A 166 13.18 15.80 -10.54
N ARG A 167 14.24 16.61 -10.46
CA ARG A 167 15.45 16.31 -9.66
C ARG A 167 15.51 17.23 -8.46
N GLU A 168 15.85 16.70 -7.30
CA GLU A 168 16.17 17.45 -6.09
C GLU A 168 17.42 16.87 -5.44
N SER A 169 18.33 17.76 -5.06
CA SER A 169 19.54 17.38 -4.33
C SER A 169 19.18 17.22 -2.84
N ILE A 170 19.28 16.01 -2.32
CA ILE A 170 18.89 15.66 -0.96
C ILE A 170 20.11 15.16 -0.20
N ARG A 171 20.32 15.71 0.98
CA ARG A 171 21.37 15.27 1.92
C ARG A 171 20.75 14.40 3.00
N MET A 172 21.29 13.21 3.21
CA MET A 172 20.80 12.24 4.20
C MET A 172 21.95 11.38 4.75
N PRO A 173 21.77 10.68 5.89
CA PRO A 173 22.74 9.71 6.39
C PRO A 173 23.01 8.61 5.37
N ALA A 174 24.25 8.11 5.30
CA ALA A 174 24.61 7.02 4.39
C ALA A 174 23.78 5.75 4.64
N THR A 175 23.46 5.43 5.91
CA THR A 175 22.57 4.32 6.26
C THR A 175 21.18 4.49 5.65
N SER A 176 20.60 5.70 5.72
CA SER A 176 19.30 5.98 5.08
C SER A 176 19.41 5.81 3.58
N LEU A 177 20.37 6.49 2.94
CA LEU A 177 20.54 6.43 1.49
C LEU A 177 20.69 4.99 1.00
N TRP A 178 21.60 4.23 1.59
CA TRP A 178 21.81 2.83 1.22
C TRP A 178 20.54 2.00 1.41
N SER A 179 19.83 2.15 2.54
CA SER A 179 18.64 1.35 2.83
C SER A 179 17.49 1.56 1.84
N TYR A 180 17.33 2.75 1.27
CA TYR A 180 16.29 3.08 0.30
C TYR A 180 16.71 2.79 -1.14
N PHE A 181 18.00 2.98 -1.47
CA PHE A 181 18.47 2.98 -2.85
C PHE A 181 19.36 1.78 -3.20
N ASP A 182 19.55 0.84 -2.28
CA ASP A 182 20.17 -0.46 -2.59
C ASP A 182 19.39 -1.15 -3.72
N PRO A 183 20.01 -1.42 -4.87
CA PRO A 183 19.34 -2.07 -6.00
C PRO A 183 18.80 -3.47 -5.68
N ASN A 184 19.32 -4.13 -4.64
CA ASN A 184 18.89 -5.46 -4.17
C ASN A 184 18.17 -5.41 -2.81
N GLY A 185 17.94 -4.21 -2.27
CA GLY A 185 17.33 -3.97 -0.96
C GLY A 185 15.80 -4.03 -0.96
N LEU A 186 15.22 -3.45 0.09
CA LEU A 186 13.77 -3.44 0.31
C LEU A 186 12.99 -2.63 -0.74
N GLY A 187 13.64 -1.73 -1.47
CA GLY A 187 13.05 -0.99 -2.58
C GLY A 187 12.82 -1.81 -3.85
N HIS A 188 13.38 -3.03 -3.95
CA HIS A 188 13.25 -3.88 -5.12
C HIS A 188 11.88 -4.58 -5.14
N MET A 189 10.88 -3.93 -5.73
CA MET A 189 9.47 -4.37 -5.69
C MET A 189 9.23 -5.81 -6.19
N PRO A 190 9.81 -6.30 -7.31
CA PRO A 190 9.62 -7.69 -7.73
C PRO A 190 10.08 -8.70 -6.67
N LYS A 191 11.18 -8.41 -5.96
CA LYS A 191 11.69 -9.24 -4.87
C LYS A 191 10.74 -9.22 -3.68
N THR A 192 10.42 -8.03 -3.16
CA THR A 192 9.56 -7.91 -1.98
C THR A 192 8.15 -8.45 -2.22
N ALA A 193 7.60 -8.32 -3.43
CA ALA A 193 6.33 -8.94 -3.77
C ALA A 193 6.39 -10.48 -3.68
N SER A 194 7.48 -11.10 -4.14
CA SER A 194 7.66 -12.57 -4.07
C SER A 194 7.95 -13.10 -2.66
N GLU A 195 8.36 -12.22 -1.74
CA GLU A 195 8.75 -12.54 -0.37
C GLU A 195 7.64 -12.28 0.67
N PHE A 196 6.40 -12.04 0.27
CA PHE A 196 5.30 -11.89 1.22
C PHE A 196 5.25 -13.08 2.17
N LYS A 197 5.20 -12.81 3.48
CA LYS A 197 5.25 -13.86 4.51
C LYS A 197 4.02 -14.76 4.54
N LYS A 198 2.90 -14.30 3.96
CA LYS A 198 1.66 -15.07 3.81
C LYS A 198 0.87 -14.58 2.59
N PRO A 199 0.05 -15.43 1.98
CA PRO A 199 -0.93 -14.99 0.99
C PRO A 199 -1.93 -14.04 1.63
N VAL A 200 -2.15 -12.88 1.00
CA VAL A 200 -3.18 -11.89 1.38
C VAL A 200 -3.84 -11.33 0.13
N PRO A 201 -5.06 -10.80 0.21
CA PRO A 201 -5.64 -10.01 -0.86
C PRO A 201 -4.67 -8.90 -1.29
N PHE A 202 -4.29 -8.88 -2.55
CA PHE A 202 -3.39 -7.89 -3.12
C PHE A 202 -4.05 -7.21 -4.32
N LEU A 203 -4.34 -5.92 -4.21
CA LEU A 203 -4.81 -5.07 -5.28
C LEU A 203 -3.68 -4.19 -5.79
N TRP A 204 -3.23 -4.41 -7.03
CA TRP A 204 -2.35 -3.47 -7.72
C TRP A 204 -3.12 -2.68 -8.75
N VAL A 205 -3.23 -1.37 -8.54
CA VAL A 205 -3.87 -0.42 -9.47
C VAL A 205 -2.79 0.36 -10.20
N ILE A 206 -2.89 0.42 -11.53
CA ILE A 206 -1.98 1.19 -12.37
C ILE A 206 -2.73 1.96 -13.43
N GLY A 207 -2.28 3.19 -13.71
CA GLY A 207 -2.81 4.01 -14.80
C GLY A 207 -2.14 3.69 -16.14
N THR A 208 -2.90 3.80 -17.25
CA THR A 208 -2.35 3.61 -18.62
C THR A 208 -1.24 4.61 -18.96
N GLY A 209 -1.26 5.79 -18.33
CA GLY A 209 -0.20 6.83 -18.44
C GLY A 209 0.93 6.70 -17.44
N ASP A 210 0.97 5.67 -16.60
CA ASP A 210 2.04 5.44 -15.63
C ASP A 210 3.30 4.89 -16.32
N PRO A 211 4.52 5.36 -15.95
CA PRO A 211 5.76 4.82 -16.50
C PRO A 211 5.93 3.31 -16.33
N LEU A 212 5.42 2.71 -15.25
CA LEU A 212 5.48 1.27 -14.99
C LEU A 212 4.37 0.47 -15.69
N PHE A 213 3.40 1.09 -16.34
CA PHE A 213 2.31 0.39 -17.02
C PHE A 213 2.83 -0.67 -18.02
N ARG A 214 3.89 -0.33 -18.78
CA ARG A 214 4.50 -1.25 -19.77
C ARG A 214 5.17 -2.48 -19.15
N ALA A 215 5.49 -2.44 -17.86
CA ALA A 215 6.06 -3.60 -17.17
C ALA A 215 5.02 -4.70 -16.92
N GLY A 216 3.74 -4.35 -16.97
CA GLY A 216 2.61 -5.27 -16.90
C GLY A 216 2.47 -5.99 -15.56
N GLU A 217 1.45 -6.85 -15.48
CA GLU A 217 1.10 -7.60 -14.28
C GLU A 217 2.26 -8.44 -13.72
N ALA A 218 3.10 -8.98 -14.59
CA ALA A 218 4.23 -9.84 -14.24
C ALA A 218 5.32 -9.14 -13.40
N PHE A 219 5.31 -7.81 -13.34
CA PHE A 219 6.34 -7.06 -12.64
C PHE A 219 6.26 -7.24 -11.11
N ILE A 220 5.07 -7.09 -10.52
CA ILE A 220 4.87 -7.27 -9.07
C ILE A 220 3.66 -8.14 -8.72
N HIS A 221 2.51 -8.00 -9.39
CA HIS A 221 1.28 -8.68 -8.99
C HIS A 221 1.40 -10.21 -9.12
N ALA A 222 1.86 -10.69 -10.24
CA ALA A 222 2.07 -12.13 -10.48
C ALA A 222 3.25 -12.72 -9.69
N LYS A 223 4.04 -11.90 -8.98
CA LYS A 223 5.11 -12.35 -8.08
C LYS A 223 4.60 -12.67 -6.67
N ALA A 224 3.56 -11.98 -6.22
CA ALA A 224 3.01 -12.18 -4.89
C ALA A 224 2.36 -13.57 -4.75
N PRO A 225 2.35 -14.15 -3.54
CA PRO A 225 1.63 -15.39 -3.29
C PRO A 225 0.16 -15.25 -3.73
N PRO A 226 -0.40 -16.24 -4.44
CA PRO A 226 -1.74 -16.14 -5.00
C PRO A 226 -2.80 -16.07 -3.88
N HIS A 227 -3.81 -15.21 -4.09
CA HIS A 227 -4.98 -15.11 -3.22
C HIS A 227 -6.24 -14.87 -4.06
N PRO A 228 -7.40 -15.50 -3.75
CA PRO A 228 -8.63 -15.42 -4.60
C PRO A 228 -9.14 -13.99 -4.84
N LEU A 229 -8.88 -13.07 -3.89
CA LEU A 229 -9.27 -11.67 -4.00
C LEU A 229 -8.17 -10.76 -4.56
N SER A 230 -7.00 -11.30 -4.93
CA SER A 230 -5.97 -10.50 -5.59
C SER A 230 -6.43 -10.05 -6.97
N ARG A 231 -6.12 -8.80 -7.34
CA ARG A 231 -6.51 -8.19 -8.63
C ARG A 231 -5.41 -7.27 -9.16
N TYR A 232 -5.19 -7.34 -10.46
CA TYR A 232 -4.46 -6.34 -11.22
C TYR A 232 -5.48 -5.47 -11.95
N LEU A 233 -5.52 -4.18 -11.62
CA LEU A 233 -6.52 -3.23 -12.13
C LEU A 233 -5.83 -2.13 -12.94
N VAL A 234 -6.25 -1.97 -14.18
CA VAL A 234 -5.79 -0.90 -15.08
C VAL A 234 -6.88 0.16 -15.18
N VAL A 235 -6.51 1.44 -15.05
CA VAL A 235 -7.40 2.58 -15.16
C VAL A 235 -6.84 3.63 -16.13
N GLU A 236 -7.70 4.43 -16.72
CA GLU A 236 -7.31 5.57 -17.58
C GLU A 236 -6.82 6.74 -16.73
N ALA A 237 -5.57 6.68 -16.30
CA ALA A 237 -4.96 7.65 -15.40
C ALA A 237 -3.46 7.78 -15.64
N GLY A 238 -2.88 8.90 -15.20
CA GLY A 238 -1.44 9.04 -15.01
C GLY A 238 -1.02 8.59 -13.60
N HIS A 239 0.28 8.65 -13.34
CA HIS A 239 0.85 8.25 -12.04
C HIS A 239 0.20 8.95 -10.84
N ALA A 240 0.04 10.29 -10.92
CA ALA A 240 -0.40 11.09 -9.79
C ALA A 240 -1.89 10.95 -9.48
N ASN A 241 -2.75 10.80 -10.49
CA ASN A 241 -4.20 10.78 -10.31
C ASN A 241 -4.81 9.36 -10.26
N THR A 242 -4.00 8.32 -10.36
CA THR A 242 -4.45 6.92 -10.22
C THR A 242 -5.26 6.68 -8.94
N PRO A 243 -4.89 7.20 -7.74
CA PRO A 243 -5.70 7.01 -6.54
C PRO A 243 -7.13 7.55 -6.68
N ASP A 244 -7.28 8.76 -7.22
CA ASP A 244 -8.60 9.41 -7.34
C ASP A 244 -9.49 8.73 -8.40
N VAL A 245 -8.89 8.32 -9.53
CA VAL A 245 -9.62 7.66 -10.61
C VAL A 245 -10.09 6.26 -10.20
N ALA A 246 -9.30 5.54 -9.41
CA ALA A 246 -9.58 4.16 -9.03
C ALA A 246 -10.37 3.99 -7.73
N VAL A 247 -10.70 5.08 -7.03
CA VAL A 247 -11.20 4.99 -5.65
C VAL A 247 -12.47 4.15 -5.51
N ASP A 248 -13.39 4.21 -6.47
CA ASP A 248 -14.64 3.44 -6.41
C ASP A 248 -14.38 1.94 -6.55
N GLN A 249 -13.49 1.54 -7.46
CA GLN A 249 -13.09 0.14 -7.62
C GLN A 249 -12.32 -0.36 -6.38
N VAL A 250 -11.54 0.50 -5.74
CA VAL A 250 -10.86 0.15 -4.47
C VAL A 250 -11.87 -0.05 -3.35
N VAL A 251 -12.88 0.82 -3.24
CA VAL A 251 -13.98 0.67 -2.26
C VAL A 251 -14.71 -0.65 -2.48
N ASP A 252 -15.05 -0.99 -3.72
CA ASP A 252 -15.76 -2.23 -4.02
C ASP A 252 -14.89 -3.47 -3.76
N TRP A 253 -13.59 -3.38 -4.00
CA TRP A 253 -12.66 -4.45 -3.62
C TRP A 253 -12.55 -4.59 -2.09
N LEU A 254 -12.48 -3.49 -1.34
CA LEU A 254 -12.47 -3.52 0.13
C LEU A 254 -13.74 -4.15 0.71
N LYS A 255 -14.91 -3.90 0.13
CA LYS A 255 -16.17 -4.59 0.54
C LYS A 255 -16.04 -6.11 0.41
N GLN A 256 -15.42 -6.60 -0.68
CA GLN A 256 -15.18 -8.04 -0.87
C GLN A 256 -14.20 -8.59 0.18
N VAL A 257 -13.13 -7.83 0.47
CA VAL A 257 -12.15 -8.21 1.51
C VAL A 257 -12.82 -8.29 2.88
N VAL A 258 -13.68 -7.31 3.21
CA VAL A 258 -14.39 -7.28 4.51
C VAL A 258 -15.41 -8.43 4.62
N ALA A 259 -16.09 -8.76 3.54
CA ALA A 259 -17.10 -9.83 3.51
C ALA A 259 -16.50 -11.25 3.53
N ALA A 260 -15.22 -11.40 3.15
CA ALA A 260 -14.58 -12.72 3.16
C ALA A 260 -14.39 -13.24 4.59
N PRO A 261 -14.43 -14.56 4.82
CA PRO A 261 -14.09 -15.15 6.12
C PRO A 261 -12.72 -14.67 6.61
N THR A 262 -12.58 -14.47 7.92
CA THR A 262 -11.27 -14.24 8.54
C THR A 262 -10.50 -15.55 8.54
N PRO A 263 -9.23 -15.58 8.06
CA PRO A 263 -8.43 -16.82 8.04
C PRO A 263 -8.17 -17.36 9.45
#